data_c25e7fea61baec280ba759252f0a8f5e
#
_entry.id   c25e7fea61baec280ba759252f0a8f5e
#
_cell.length_a   1.000
_cell.length_b   1.000
_cell.length_c   1.000
_cell.angle_alpha   90.00
_cell.angle_beta   90.00
_cell.angle_gamma   90.00
#
_symmetry.space_group_name_H-M   'P 1'
#
loop_
_entity.id
_entity.type
_entity.pdbx_description
1 polymer ?
#
loop_
_entity_poly.entity_id
_entity_poly.type
_entity_poly.pdbx_seq_one_letter_code
_entity_poly.pdbx_strand_id
1 'polypeptide(L)'
;MMVTAEKLGDGLYRLTTGPGSYDSLIVEFRDHIMMLEAGQSEARALAYIAEAKKLIPNKPIRYVMNTHPHSDHTGGLPALVAEGATIITHRNNEEFFERALNTPRTLLTDTLAKNPKKANVEAVGDKKVYSDGTRTVEMYHVAPVPHSNGLMVAYFPKEKILFQGDFSLPAPGQPANDHVAALAPVLDRLKLDYDRYINVHASAEPQTKADLTKAVAARK
;
A
#
# COMPACT_ATOMS: atom_id res chain seq x y z
N MET A 1 -11.14 -9.96 -14.26
CA MET A 1 -9.73 -9.51 -14.17
C MET A 1 -8.94 -10.66 -13.58
N MET A 2 -7.85 -11.07 -14.20
CA MET A 2 -6.99 -12.14 -13.70
C MET A 2 -5.99 -11.53 -12.72
N VAL A 3 -5.85 -12.13 -11.54
CA VAL A 3 -4.90 -11.73 -10.51
C VAL A 3 -3.84 -12.83 -10.39
N THR A 4 -2.59 -12.42 -10.36
CA THR A 4 -1.46 -13.29 -10.04
C THR A 4 -1.01 -12.98 -8.61
N ALA A 5 -0.80 -14.02 -7.82
CA ALA A 5 -0.28 -13.92 -6.46
C ALA A 5 1.17 -14.43 -6.42
N GLU A 6 2.08 -13.56 -6.05
CA GLU A 6 3.49 -13.89 -5.79
C GLU A 6 3.69 -14.06 -4.27
N LYS A 7 4.17 -15.23 -3.84
CA LYS A 7 4.51 -15.45 -2.42
C LYS A 7 5.83 -14.74 -2.11
N LEU A 8 5.78 -13.72 -1.26
CA LEU A 8 6.95 -12.95 -0.80
C LEU A 8 7.57 -13.50 0.48
N GLY A 9 6.76 -14.17 1.26
CA GLY A 9 7.10 -14.77 2.54
C GLY A 9 5.95 -15.62 3.05
N ASP A 10 6.11 -16.23 4.21
CA ASP A 10 5.03 -17.02 4.82
C ASP A 10 3.90 -16.08 5.24
N GLY A 11 2.66 -16.29 4.69
CA GLY A 11 1.52 -15.40 4.90
C GLY A 11 1.69 -13.98 4.34
N LEU A 12 2.63 -13.76 3.42
CA LEU A 12 2.83 -12.47 2.73
C LEU A 12 2.82 -12.70 1.22
N TYR A 13 1.90 -12.02 0.53
CA TYR A 13 1.75 -12.15 -0.92
C TYR A 13 1.61 -10.79 -1.58
N ARG A 14 2.17 -10.65 -2.78
CA ARG A 14 1.93 -9.55 -3.70
C ARG A 14 0.85 -9.98 -4.68
N LEU A 15 -0.19 -9.17 -4.82
CA LEU A 15 -1.24 -9.32 -5.80
C LEU A 15 -1.01 -8.33 -6.94
N THR A 16 -0.98 -8.83 -8.16
CA THR A 16 -0.78 -8.03 -9.36
C THR A 16 -1.70 -8.47 -10.50
N THR A 17 -1.99 -7.57 -11.41
CA THR A 17 -2.67 -7.87 -12.67
C THR A 17 -1.74 -7.73 -13.88
N GLY A 18 -0.43 -7.65 -13.63
CA GLY A 18 0.64 -7.60 -14.63
C GLY A 18 1.45 -6.30 -14.57
N PRO A 19 2.51 -6.19 -15.39
CA PRO A 19 3.34 -5.00 -15.45
C PRO A 19 2.55 -3.73 -15.75
N GLY A 20 2.88 -2.62 -15.08
CA GLY A 20 2.16 -1.34 -15.18
C GLY A 20 0.79 -1.35 -14.49
N SER A 21 0.47 -2.38 -13.71
CA SER A 21 -0.72 -2.40 -12.87
C SER A 21 -0.48 -1.72 -11.52
N TYR A 22 -1.49 -1.75 -10.65
CA TYR A 22 -1.40 -1.26 -9.27
C TYR A 22 -1.40 -2.46 -8.34
N ASP A 23 -0.28 -2.73 -7.72
CA ASP A 23 -0.11 -3.86 -6.82
C ASP A 23 -0.71 -3.62 -5.45
N SER A 24 -1.11 -4.71 -4.80
CA SER A 24 -1.49 -4.73 -3.39
C SER A 24 -0.67 -5.81 -2.69
N LEU A 25 -0.34 -5.60 -1.42
CA LEU A 25 0.13 -6.70 -0.58
C LEU A 25 -0.98 -7.19 0.32
N ILE A 26 -1.03 -8.49 0.55
CA ILE A 26 -1.85 -9.10 1.60
C ILE A 26 -0.97 -9.76 2.64
N VAL A 27 -1.31 -9.51 3.88
CA VAL A 27 -0.55 -9.91 5.06
C VAL A 27 -1.46 -10.73 5.97
N GLU A 28 -1.11 -11.97 6.19
CA GLU A 28 -1.81 -12.85 7.10
C GLU A 28 -1.37 -12.61 8.55
N PHE A 29 -2.29 -12.19 9.39
CA PHE A 29 -2.18 -12.18 10.83
C PHE A 29 -2.90 -13.39 11.42
N ARG A 30 -2.78 -13.61 12.72
CA ARG A 30 -3.36 -14.79 13.41
C ARG A 30 -4.86 -14.95 13.13
N ASP A 31 -5.63 -13.86 13.16
CA ASP A 31 -7.09 -13.85 13.09
C ASP A 31 -7.67 -12.97 11.97
N HIS A 32 -6.84 -12.33 11.16
CA HIS A 32 -7.29 -11.44 10.09
C HIS A 32 -6.25 -11.28 8.96
N ILE A 33 -6.71 -10.65 7.89
CA ILE A 33 -5.88 -10.18 6.79
C ILE A 33 -5.75 -8.66 6.91
N MET A 34 -4.54 -8.13 6.70
CA MET A 34 -4.28 -6.73 6.39
C MET A 34 -3.94 -6.63 4.91
N MET A 35 -4.59 -5.71 4.21
CA MET A 35 -4.17 -5.32 2.86
C MET A 35 -3.34 -4.05 2.91
N LEU A 36 -2.42 -3.89 1.97
CA LEU A 36 -1.71 -2.66 1.71
C LEU A 36 -2.05 -2.25 0.28
N GLU A 37 -2.67 -1.10 0.14
CA GLU A 37 -3.28 -0.58 -1.09
C GLU A 37 -4.53 -1.33 -1.59
N ALA A 38 -5.50 -0.56 -2.05
CA ALA A 38 -6.79 -1.08 -2.50
C ALA A 38 -6.88 -1.27 -4.03
N GLY A 39 -5.85 -0.82 -4.75
CA GLY A 39 -5.89 -0.70 -6.20
C GLY A 39 -6.69 0.54 -6.68
N GLN A 40 -6.49 0.91 -7.95
CA GLN A 40 -6.99 2.16 -8.54
C GLN A 40 -8.49 2.17 -8.82
N SER A 41 -9.19 1.04 -8.70
CA SER A 41 -10.61 0.93 -9.03
C SER A 41 -11.30 -0.15 -8.23
N GLU A 42 -12.64 -0.03 -8.12
CA GLU A 42 -13.48 -1.04 -7.49
C GLU A 42 -13.29 -2.43 -8.10
N ALA A 43 -13.26 -2.53 -9.44
CA ALA A 43 -13.09 -3.81 -10.11
C ALA A 43 -11.80 -4.52 -9.72
N ARG A 44 -10.71 -3.77 -9.55
CA ARG A 44 -9.42 -4.31 -9.10
C ARG A 44 -9.46 -4.69 -7.64
N ALA A 45 -10.04 -3.83 -6.79
CA ALA A 45 -10.20 -4.14 -5.37
C ALA A 45 -11.00 -5.43 -5.14
N LEU A 46 -12.11 -5.60 -5.84
CA LEU A 46 -12.93 -6.82 -5.75
C LEU A 46 -12.16 -8.06 -6.19
N ALA A 47 -11.34 -7.96 -7.25
CA ALA A 47 -10.50 -9.06 -7.69
C ALA A 47 -9.42 -9.41 -6.64
N TYR A 48 -8.79 -8.41 -6.02
CA TYR A 48 -7.82 -8.62 -4.96
C TYR A 48 -8.44 -9.17 -3.68
N ILE A 49 -9.62 -8.69 -3.29
CA ILE A 49 -10.41 -9.23 -2.17
C ILE A 49 -10.71 -10.72 -2.39
N ALA A 50 -11.18 -11.07 -3.60
CA ALA A 50 -11.47 -12.47 -3.93
C ALA A 50 -10.24 -13.36 -3.86
N GLU A 51 -9.10 -12.91 -4.40
CA GLU A 51 -7.86 -13.68 -4.34
C GLU A 51 -7.31 -13.77 -2.92
N ALA A 52 -7.39 -12.69 -2.12
CA ALA A 52 -6.99 -12.70 -0.72
C ALA A 52 -7.78 -13.74 0.10
N LYS A 53 -9.11 -13.81 -0.08
CA LYS A 53 -9.97 -14.79 0.58
C LYS A 53 -9.72 -16.22 0.13
N LYS A 54 -9.28 -16.42 -1.11
CA LYS A 54 -8.90 -17.73 -1.64
C LYS A 54 -7.56 -18.21 -1.06
N LEU A 55 -6.57 -17.32 -0.96
CA LEU A 55 -5.24 -17.63 -0.43
C LEU A 55 -5.24 -17.82 1.08
N ILE A 56 -6.05 -17.04 1.79
CA ILE A 56 -6.14 -17.02 3.25
C ILE A 56 -7.62 -17.19 3.64
N PRO A 57 -8.14 -18.41 3.57
CA PRO A 57 -9.55 -18.67 3.86
C PRO A 57 -9.87 -18.47 5.34
N ASN A 58 -11.13 -18.16 5.61
CA ASN A 58 -11.70 -18.04 6.97
C ASN A 58 -11.15 -16.88 7.83
N LYS A 59 -10.41 -15.92 7.23
CA LYS A 59 -9.98 -14.71 7.93
C LYS A 59 -10.60 -13.48 7.27
N PRO A 60 -11.19 -12.56 8.04
CA PRO A 60 -11.71 -11.31 7.51
C PRO A 60 -10.56 -10.38 7.06
N ILE A 61 -10.81 -9.56 6.06
CA ILE A 61 -9.95 -8.39 5.77
C ILE A 61 -10.33 -7.31 6.78
N ARG A 62 -9.49 -7.12 7.81
CA ARG A 62 -9.78 -6.21 8.92
C ARG A 62 -9.22 -4.82 8.68
N TYR A 63 -8.10 -4.73 7.99
CA TYR A 63 -7.39 -3.47 7.75
C TYR A 63 -7.01 -3.31 6.29
N VAL A 64 -7.01 -2.07 5.83
CA VAL A 64 -6.30 -1.69 4.61
C VAL A 64 -5.47 -0.44 4.88
N MET A 65 -4.15 -0.54 4.69
CA MET A 65 -3.27 0.62 4.67
C MET A 65 -3.37 1.31 3.31
N ASN A 66 -3.56 2.61 3.33
CA ASN A 66 -3.46 3.45 2.14
C ASN A 66 -2.23 4.34 2.27
N THR A 67 -1.36 4.36 1.26
CA THR A 67 -0.11 5.13 1.29
C THR A 67 -0.37 6.63 1.26
N HIS A 68 -1.34 7.10 0.47
CA HIS A 68 -1.69 8.52 0.35
C HIS A 68 -3.00 8.71 -0.44
N PRO A 69 -3.64 9.92 -0.41
CA PRO A 69 -5.01 10.11 -0.88
C PRO A 69 -5.18 10.40 -2.38
N HIS A 70 -4.22 10.05 -3.24
CA HIS A 70 -4.41 10.19 -4.69
C HIS A 70 -5.44 9.19 -5.22
N SER A 71 -6.13 9.57 -6.30
CA SER A 71 -7.30 8.83 -6.82
C SER A 71 -6.98 7.40 -7.24
N ASP A 72 -5.80 7.16 -7.77
CA ASP A 72 -5.31 5.86 -8.20
C ASP A 72 -4.90 4.92 -7.05
N HIS A 73 -4.81 5.43 -5.82
CA HIS A 73 -4.62 4.66 -4.59
C HIS A 73 -5.92 4.50 -3.79
N THR A 74 -6.92 5.33 -4.08
CA THR A 74 -8.15 5.37 -3.28
C THR A 74 -9.37 4.76 -3.98
N GLY A 75 -9.30 4.56 -5.30
CA GLY A 75 -10.45 4.12 -6.10
C GLY A 75 -11.05 2.77 -5.69
N GLY A 76 -10.26 1.88 -5.08
CA GLY A 76 -10.71 0.60 -4.57
C GLY A 76 -11.20 0.60 -3.11
N LEU A 77 -10.94 1.66 -2.34
CA LEU A 77 -11.27 1.71 -0.91
C LEU A 77 -12.76 1.50 -0.58
N PRO A 78 -13.72 2.01 -1.38
CA PRO A 78 -15.14 1.74 -1.13
C PRO A 78 -15.48 0.26 -1.04
N ALA A 79 -14.87 -0.60 -1.86
CA ALA A 79 -15.09 -2.04 -1.80
C ALA A 79 -14.58 -2.64 -0.47
N LEU A 80 -13.44 -2.17 0.03
CA LEU A 80 -12.87 -2.62 1.31
C LEU A 80 -13.66 -2.10 2.52
N VAL A 81 -14.20 -0.88 2.44
CA VAL A 81 -15.15 -0.38 3.46
C VAL A 81 -16.42 -1.24 3.49
N ALA A 82 -16.95 -1.63 2.32
CA ALA A 82 -18.09 -2.53 2.24
C ALA A 82 -17.78 -3.93 2.81
N GLU A 83 -16.55 -4.41 2.72
CA GLU A 83 -16.07 -5.62 3.42
C GLU A 83 -16.00 -5.43 4.95
N GLY A 84 -15.91 -4.21 5.44
CA GLY A 84 -15.79 -3.86 6.85
C GLY A 84 -14.37 -3.57 7.30
N ALA A 85 -13.46 -3.35 6.36
CA ALA A 85 -12.08 -3.01 6.69
C ALA A 85 -11.95 -1.59 7.26
N THR A 86 -11.08 -1.43 8.25
CA THR A 86 -10.63 -0.13 8.75
C THR A 86 -9.52 0.41 7.85
N ILE A 87 -9.65 1.67 7.43
CA ILE A 87 -8.63 2.35 6.63
C ILE A 87 -7.54 2.85 7.55
N ILE A 88 -6.30 2.42 7.34
CA ILE A 88 -5.13 2.95 8.04
C ILE A 88 -4.48 3.97 7.14
N THR A 89 -4.28 5.18 7.64
CA THR A 89 -3.63 6.27 6.91
C THR A 89 -2.89 7.21 7.87
N HIS A 90 -2.04 8.09 7.32
CA HIS A 90 -1.44 9.13 8.15
C HIS A 90 -2.49 10.16 8.60
N ARG A 91 -2.34 10.71 9.82
CA ARG A 91 -3.27 11.71 10.41
C ARG A 91 -3.55 12.90 9.50
N ASN A 92 -2.61 13.31 8.64
CA ASN A 92 -2.81 14.40 7.70
C ASN A 92 -3.85 14.10 6.61
N ASN A 93 -4.23 12.83 6.43
CA ASN A 93 -5.20 12.37 5.45
C ASN A 93 -6.55 12.01 6.09
N GLU A 94 -6.66 12.00 7.41
CA GLU A 94 -7.83 11.52 8.16
C GLU A 94 -9.12 12.20 7.70
N GLU A 95 -9.16 13.53 7.77
CA GLU A 95 -10.33 14.32 7.38
C GLU A 95 -10.78 14.05 5.93
N PHE A 96 -9.81 13.90 5.02
CA PHE A 96 -10.10 13.56 3.63
C PHE A 96 -10.82 12.22 3.53
N PHE A 97 -10.31 11.17 4.17
CA PHE A 97 -10.91 9.84 4.09
C PHE A 97 -12.24 9.75 4.82
N GLU A 98 -12.36 10.34 5.99
CA GLU A 98 -13.64 10.40 6.70
C GLU A 98 -14.72 11.06 5.84
N ARG A 99 -14.43 12.18 5.20
CA ARG A 99 -15.37 12.86 4.32
C ARG A 99 -15.63 12.06 3.04
N ALA A 100 -14.59 11.63 2.32
CA ALA A 100 -14.73 10.99 1.01
C ALA A 100 -15.46 9.64 1.08
N LEU A 101 -15.25 8.87 2.15
CA LEU A 101 -15.81 7.53 2.28
C LEU A 101 -17.17 7.50 3.00
N ASN A 102 -17.52 8.56 3.76
CA ASN A 102 -18.81 8.67 4.44
C ASN A 102 -19.81 9.62 3.73
N THR A 103 -19.40 10.29 2.66
CA THR A 103 -20.33 11.09 1.83
C THR A 103 -21.23 10.16 1.01
N PRO A 104 -22.55 10.47 0.90
CA PRO A 104 -23.47 9.70 0.08
C PRO A 104 -22.99 9.55 -1.38
N ARG A 105 -22.98 8.32 -1.88
CA ARG A 105 -22.50 7.96 -3.22
C ARG A 105 -23.64 8.01 -4.23
N THR A 106 -23.90 9.19 -4.79
CA THR A 106 -25.05 9.44 -5.67
C THR A 106 -24.73 9.34 -7.16
N LEU A 107 -23.45 9.45 -7.54
CA LEU A 107 -23.02 9.44 -8.95
C LEU A 107 -22.68 8.05 -9.46
N LEU A 108 -22.13 7.18 -8.60
CA LEU A 108 -21.74 5.82 -8.94
C LEU A 108 -22.38 4.85 -7.96
N THR A 109 -23.00 3.80 -8.51
CA THR A 109 -23.56 2.71 -7.71
C THR A 109 -22.50 1.62 -7.52
N ASP A 110 -21.49 1.93 -6.70
CA ASP A 110 -20.44 0.98 -6.34
C ASP A 110 -20.88 0.01 -5.21
N THR A 111 -19.99 -0.87 -4.78
CA THR A 111 -20.28 -1.87 -3.73
C THR A 111 -20.65 -1.22 -2.40
N LEU A 112 -20.02 -0.09 -2.05
CA LEU A 112 -20.35 0.64 -0.82
C LEU A 112 -21.72 1.34 -0.92
N ALA A 113 -22.11 1.84 -2.10
CA ALA A 113 -23.44 2.38 -2.32
C ALA A 113 -24.53 1.30 -2.20
N LYS A 114 -24.25 0.08 -2.69
CA LYS A 114 -25.15 -1.09 -2.60
C LYS A 114 -25.23 -1.70 -1.20
N ASN A 115 -24.15 -1.62 -0.43
CA ASN A 115 -24.03 -2.16 0.92
C ASN A 115 -23.43 -1.09 1.85
N PRO A 116 -24.23 -0.04 2.22
CA PRO A 116 -23.70 1.09 2.96
C PRO A 116 -23.15 0.70 4.32
N LYS A 117 -21.92 1.10 4.57
CA LYS A 117 -21.24 1.00 5.86
C LYS A 117 -20.54 2.32 6.16
N LYS A 118 -20.49 2.67 7.44
CA LYS A 118 -19.65 3.77 7.88
C LYS A 118 -18.19 3.35 7.75
N ALA A 119 -17.39 4.15 7.07
CA ALA A 119 -15.96 3.96 7.03
C ALA A 119 -15.35 4.25 8.41
N ASN A 120 -14.50 3.35 8.88
CA ASN A 120 -13.64 3.57 10.02
C ASN A 120 -12.26 3.95 9.52
N VAL A 121 -11.72 5.06 10.02
CA VAL A 121 -10.37 5.54 9.69
C VAL A 121 -9.52 5.47 10.94
N GLU A 122 -8.40 4.77 10.88
CA GLU A 122 -7.36 4.76 11.90
C GLU A 122 -6.23 5.70 11.45
N ALA A 123 -6.20 6.90 12.01
CA ALA A 123 -5.18 7.89 11.77
C ALA A 123 -3.92 7.57 12.56
N VAL A 124 -2.81 7.35 11.87
CA VAL A 124 -1.52 7.03 12.51
C VAL A 124 -0.56 8.21 12.44
N GLY A 125 0.39 8.23 13.37
CA GLY A 125 1.45 9.25 13.41
C GLY A 125 2.66 8.86 12.56
N ASP A 126 3.82 9.32 13.00
CA ASP A 126 5.07 9.16 12.24
C ASP A 126 5.52 7.69 12.15
N LYS A 127 5.14 6.87 13.12
CA LYS A 127 5.36 5.42 13.12
C LYS A 127 4.19 4.69 13.76
N LYS A 128 3.82 3.55 13.18
CA LYS A 128 2.90 2.57 13.79
C LYS A 128 3.41 1.16 13.52
N VAL A 129 3.29 0.29 14.51
CA VAL A 129 3.65 -1.13 14.38
C VAL A 129 2.40 -1.97 14.61
N TYR A 130 2.12 -2.87 13.68
CA TYR A 130 1.12 -3.92 13.83
C TYR A 130 1.85 -5.25 14.02
N SER A 131 1.58 -5.92 15.12
CA SER A 131 2.19 -7.22 15.42
C SER A 131 1.25 -8.06 16.27
N ASP A 132 1.21 -9.36 16.00
CA ASP A 132 0.47 -10.36 16.78
C ASP A 132 1.39 -11.47 17.32
N GLY A 133 2.71 -11.25 17.25
CA GLY A 133 3.73 -12.21 17.62
C GLY A 133 4.10 -13.21 16.50
N THR A 134 3.28 -13.34 15.46
CA THR A 134 3.57 -14.18 14.28
C THR A 134 4.08 -13.36 13.11
N ARG A 135 3.57 -12.13 12.98
CA ARG A 135 3.84 -11.19 11.91
C ARG A 135 4.04 -9.79 12.47
N THR A 136 4.93 -9.03 11.85
CA THR A 136 5.13 -7.61 12.13
C THR A 136 5.12 -6.81 10.84
N VAL A 137 4.35 -5.73 10.81
CA VAL A 137 4.36 -4.70 9.78
C VAL A 137 4.62 -3.36 10.47
N GLU A 138 5.65 -2.67 10.05
CA GLU A 138 5.96 -1.33 10.52
C GLU A 138 5.57 -0.31 9.45
N MET A 139 4.79 0.69 9.83
CA MET A 139 4.37 1.78 8.94
C MET A 139 5.07 3.06 9.36
N TYR A 140 5.59 3.79 8.39
CA TYR A 140 6.32 5.03 8.60
C TYR A 140 5.78 6.15 7.74
N HIS A 141 5.60 7.31 8.33
CA HIS A 141 5.40 8.54 7.58
C HIS A 141 6.74 8.97 6.95
N VAL A 142 6.71 9.28 5.67
CA VAL A 142 7.89 9.76 4.94
C VAL A 142 7.71 11.22 4.57
N ALA A 143 8.50 12.08 5.22
CA ALA A 143 8.49 13.52 5.02
C ALA A 143 9.88 14.13 5.30
N PRO A 144 10.25 15.24 4.64
CA PRO A 144 9.53 15.89 3.55
C PRO A 144 9.73 15.18 2.22
N VAL A 145 8.66 14.99 1.47
CA VAL A 145 8.70 14.51 0.08
C VAL A 145 7.75 15.35 -0.78
N PRO A 146 8.10 15.71 -2.02
CA PRO A 146 7.30 16.60 -2.85
C PRO A 146 6.16 15.85 -3.56
N HIS A 147 5.36 15.07 -2.82
CA HIS A 147 4.27 14.26 -3.37
C HIS A 147 2.99 14.40 -2.56
N SER A 148 3.03 14.04 -1.29
CA SER A 148 1.90 14.15 -0.36
C SER A 148 2.38 14.36 1.07
N ASN A 149 1.70 15.24 1.83
CA ASN A 149 2.05 15.54 3.22
C ASN A 149 1.76 14.40 4.20
N GLY A 150 0.96 13.43 3.79
CA GLY A 150 0.57 12.27 4.61
C GLY A 150 0.99 10.94 4.00
N LEU A 151 2.12 10.93 3.28
CA LEU A 151 2.58 9.74 2.60
C LEU A 151 3.20 8.73 3.57
N MET A 152 2.80 7.48 3.44
CA MET A 152 3.27 6.37 4.26
C MET A 152 3.95 5.29 3.43
N VAL A 153 4.90 4.61 4.05
CA VAL A 153 5.51 3.37 3.55
C VAL A 153 5.32 2.26 4.57
N ALA A 154 5.34 1.01 4.12
CA ALA A 154 5.32 -0.14 5.01
C ALA A 154 6.63 -0.93 4.90
N TYR A 155 7.12 -1.39 6.04
CA TYR A 155 8.34 -2.17 6.16
C TYR A 155 8.05 -3.52 6.83
N PHE A 156 8.60 -4.57 6.25
CA PHE A 156 8.52 -5.95 6.73
C PHE A 156 9.91 -6.40 7.19
N PRO A 157 10.19 -6.31 8.51
CA PRO A 157 11.54 -6.57 9.02
C PRO A 157 12.06 -7.97 8.74
N LYS A 158 11.17 -8.97 8.84
CA LYS A 158 11.53 -10.38 8.62
C LYS A 158 11.91 -10.68 7.18
N GLU A 159 11.16 -10.12 6.23
CA GLU A 159 11.35 -10.35 4.80
C GLU A 159 12.28 -9.30 4.16
N LYS A 160 12.71 -8.30 4.91
CA LYS A 160 13.51 -7.15 4.44
C LYS A 160 12.90 -6.49 3.22
N ILE A 161 11.59 -6.25 3.26
CA ILE A 161 10.83 -5.63 2.19
C ILE A 161 10.41 -4.22 2.61
N LEU A 162 10.65 -3.25 1.74
CA LEU A 162 10.02 -1.92 1.78
C LEU A 162 8.95 -1.86 0.70
N PHE A 163 7.69 -1.59 1.11
CA PHE A 163 6.57 -1.33 0.23
C PHE A 163 6.21 0.16 0.25
N GLN A 164 6.04 0.75 -0.91
CA GLN A 164 5.83 2.19 -1.07
C GLN A 164 4.91 2.51 -2.26
N GLY A 165 4.39 3.76 -2.29
CA GLY A 165 3.46 4.26 -3.30
C GLY A 165 4.14 4.65 -4.62
N ASP A 166 4.42 5.94 -4.81
CA ASP A 166 4.70 6.57 -6.10
C ASP A 166 6.18 6.85 -6.40
N PHE A 167 7.07 6.16 -5.71
CA PHE A 167 8.51 6.34 -5.92
C PHE A 167 9.08 5.28 -6.86
N SER A 168 8.54 5.22 -8.09
CA SER A 168 9.01 4.29 -9.12
C SER A 168 10.44 4.58 -9.52
N LEU A 169 11.29 3.57 -9.43
CA LEU A 169 12.67 3.71 -9.90
C LEU A 169 12.71 3.77 -11.43
N PRO A 170 13.62 4.57 -11.99
CA PRO A 170 13.82 4.63 -13.43
C PRO A 170 14.41 3.32 -13.97
N ALA A 171 14.49 3.19 -15.29
CA ALA A 171 15.20 2.09 -15.92
C ALA A 171 16.67 2.04 -15.44
N PRO A 172 17.30 0.85 -15.41
CA PRO A 172 18.68 0.70 -14.98
C PRO A 172 19.64 1.69 -15.68
N GLY A 173 20.45 2.38 -14.89
CA GLY A 173 21.43 3.37 -15.38
C GLY A 173 20.85 4.78 -15.62
N GLN A 174 19.56 4.97 -15.48
CA GLN A 174 18.93 6.30 -15.57
C GLN A 174 18.90 7.00 -14.20
N PRO A 175 18.99 8.35 -14.17
CA PRO A 175 18.94 9.12 -12.93
C PRO A 175 17.53 9.08 -12.30
N ALA A 176 17.48 9.07 -10.98
CA ALA A 176 16.24 9.22 -10.23
C ALA A 176 15.55 10.56 -10.54
N ASN A 177 14.23 10.58 -10.56
CA ASN A 177 13.46 11.83 -10.59
C ASN A 177 13.48 12.53 -9.21
N ASP A 178 12.90 13.71 -9.09
CA ASP A 178 12.91 14.51 -7.86
C ASP A 178 12.19 13.82 -6.71
N HIS A 179 11.11 13.06 -6.98
CA HIS A 179 10.37 12.33 -5.95
C HIS A 179 11.23 11.23 -5.33
N VAL A 180 11.83 10.38 -6.16
CA VAL A 180 12.72 9.30 -5.72
C VAL A 180 13.94 9.84 -4.98
N ALA A 181 14.54 10.92 -5.50
CA ALA A 181 15.70 11.57 -4.88
C ALA A 181 15.35 12.17 -3.50
N ALA A 182 14.15 12.70 -3.32
CA ALA A 182 13.70 13.22 -2.02
C ALA A 182 13.40 12.11 -1.01
N LEU A 183 12.96 10.93 -1.45
CA LEU A 183 12.68 9.80 -0.56
C LEU A 183 13.95 9.19 0.04
N ALA A 184 15.03 9.07 -0.73
CA ALA A 184 16.25 8.37 -0.30
C ALA A 184 16.80 8.86 1.05
N PRO A 185 17.03 10.18 1.29
CA PRO A 185 17.52 10.65 2.58
C PRO A 185 16.52 10.47 3.73
N VAL A 186 15.22 10.36 3.43
CA VAL A 186 14.20 10.02 4.44
C VAL A 186 14.37 8.58 4.88
N LEU A 187 14.51 7.64 3.95
CA LEU A 187 14.75 6.23 4.26
C LEU A 187 16.06 6.00 5.00
N ASP A 188 17.11 6.76 4.66
CA ASP A 188 18.39 6.71 5.39
C ASP A 188 18.25 7.12 6.85
N ARG A 189 17.46 8.18 7.14
CA ARG A 189 17.16 8.60 8.52
C ARG A 189 16.39 7.54 9.31
N LEU A 190 15.48 6.81 8.64
CA LEU A 190 14.71 5.74 9.25
C LEU A 190 15.54 4.48 9.53
N LYS A 191 16.73 4.36 8.92
CA LYS A 191 17.67 3.23 9.09
C LYS A 191 17.04 1.87 8.85
N LEU A 192 16.15 1.76 7.86
CA LEU A 192 15.49 0.51 7.53
C LEU A 192 16.45 -0.44 6.82
N ASP A 193 16.53 -1.67 7.32
CA ASP A 193 17.34 -2.75 6.72
C ASP A 193 16.48 -3.54 5.72
N TYR A 194 16.36 -3.03 4.49
CA TYR A 194 15.61 -3.70 3.41
C TYR A 194 16.51 -4.01 2.22
N ASP A 195 16.21 -5.13 1.59
CA ASP A 195 16.86 -5.57 0.34
C ASP A 195 15.93 -5.34 -0.86
N ARG A 196 14.62 -5.62 -0.68
CA ARG A 196 13.60 -5.53 -1.74
C ARG A 196 12.81 -4.23 -1.62
N TYR A 197 12.62 -3.59 -2.77
CA TYR A 197 11.90 -2.34 -2.91
C TYR A 197 10.68 -2.59 -3.81
N ILE A 198 9.49 -2.64 -3.24
CA ILE A 198 8.24 -2.92 -3.96
C ILE A 198 7.43 -1.64 -4.09
N ASN A 199 7.06 -1.32 -5.31
CA ASN A 199 6.25 -0.17 -5.67
C ASN A 199 4.81 -0.61 -5.94
N VAL A 200 3.83 0.23 -5.56
CA VAL A 200 2.41 0.05 -5.92
C VAL A 200 2.22 0.06 -7.43
N HIS A 201 2.89 0.97 -8.14
CA HIS A 201 2.93 0.95 -9.60
C HIS A 201 3.88 -0.16 -10.07
N ALA A 202 3.32 -1.33 -10.34
CA ALA A 202 4.04 -2.57 -10.60
C ALA A 202 5.20 -2.39 -11.59
N SER A 203 6.42 -2.63 -11.13
CA SER A 203 7.58 -2.75 -12.00
C SER A 203 7.62 -4.13 -12.66
N ALA A 204 8.13 -4.19 -13.89
CA ALA A 204 8.31 -5.46 -14.60
C ALA A 204 9.37 -6.35 -13.92
N GLU A 205 10.40 -5.72 -13.34
CA GLU A 205 11.52 -6.40 -12.71
C GLU A 205 11.56 -6.12 -11.20
N PRO A 206 12.03 -7.07 -10.38
CA PRO A 206 12.28 -6.83 -8.97
C PRO A 206 13.25 -5.68 -8.76
N GLN A 207 12.91 -4.78 -7.84
CA GLN A 207 13.74 -3.62 -7.49
C GLN A 207 14.33 -3.79 -6.09
N THR A 208 15.52 -3.19 -5.89
CA THR A 208 16.30 -3.33 -4.66
C THR A 208 16.71 -1.98 -4.10
N LYS A 209 17.19 -1.99 -2.84
CA LYS A 209 17.83 -0.81 -2.24
C LYS A 209 19.04 -0.33 -3.04
N ALA A 210 19.80 -1.28 -3.63
CA ALA A 210 20.96 -0.94 -4.45
C ALA A 210 20.56 -0.18 -5.73
N ASP A 211 19.41 -0.51 -6.32
CA ASP A 211 18.90 0.19 -7.51
C ASP A 211 18.48 1.62 -7.17
N LEU A 212 17.83 1.84 -6.03
CA LEU A 212 17.54 3.18 -5.52
C LEU A 212 18.83 3.99 -5.34
N THR A 213 19.84 3.40 -4.68
CA THR A 213 21.12 4.07 -4.45
C THR A 213 21.81 4.46 -5.76
N LYS A 214 21.85 3.54 -6.74
CA LYS A 214 22.43 3.80 -8.07
C LYS A 214 21.67 4.91 -8.82
N ALA A 215 20.34 4.87 -8.82
CA ALA A 215 19.51 5.88 -9.48
C ALA A 215 19.70 7.28 -8.90
N VAL A 216 19.82 7.39 -7.57
CA VAL A 216 20.10 8.66 -6.89
C VAL A 216 21.53 9.15 -7.18
N ALA A 217 22.52 8.28 -7.17
CA ALA A 217 23.90 8.62 -7.49
C ALA A 217 24.08 9.09 -8.94
N ALA A 218 23.27 8.59 -9.88
CA ALA A 218 23.32 8.97 -11.30
C ALA A 218 22.79 10.41 -11.58
N ARG A 219 22.26 11.13 -10.60
CA ARG A 219 21.80 12.53 -10.74
C ARG A 219 22.94 13.57 -10.74
N LYS A 220 24.16 13.17 -10.54
CA LYS A 220 25.33 14.06 -10.46
C LYS A 220 25.80 14.55 -11.81
#